data_73e73550d681d224f5cf08e654a6be14
#
_entry.id   73e73550d681d224f5cf08e654a6be14
#
_cell.length_a   1.000
_cell.length_b   1.000
_cell.length_c   1.000
_cell.angle_alpha   90.00
_cell.angle_beta   90.00
_cell.angle_gamma   90.00
#
_symmetry.space_group_name_H-M   'P 1'
#
loop_
_entity.id
_entity.type
_entity.pdbx_description
1 polymer ?
#
loop_
_entity_poly.entity_id
_entity_poly.type
_entity_poly.pdbx_seq_one_letter_code
_entity_poly.pdbx_strand_id
1 'polypeptide(L)'
;MAWINKFPVIQPTCPAALVSRLLSTVLGPRVSEYVYVDFASGAGGPTPYIEGFLNKELREEGKKDVKFVLTDISPHVAAWADISKKSENISYVEQSVDATNAPSADILLKDVPDAKDKKVMRLFSLAFHHFDDDLAADVLANTVQTSDGFW
;
A
#
# COMPACT_ATOMS: atom_id res chain seq x y z
N MET A 1 0.77 6.68 -15.71
CA MET A 1 0.42 5.40 -15.07
C MET A 1 -1.04 5.26 -14.66
N ALA A 2 -1.76 6.31 -14.28
CA ALA A 2 -3.20 6.24 -14.00
C ALA A 2 -4.06 5.72 -15.19
N TRP A 3 -3.52 5.76 -16.39
CA TRP A 3 -4.22 5.39 -17.63
C TRP A 3 -4.46 3.89 -17.76
N ILE A 4 -3.45 3.08 -17.46
CA ILE A 4 -3.52 1.61 -17.58
C ILE A 4 -4.54 1.01 -16.61
N ASN A 5 -4.73 1.64 -15.46
CA ASN A 5 -5.66 1.17 -14.44
C ASN A 5 -7.15 1.44 -14.76
N LYS A 6 -7.45 2.26 -15.78
CA LYS A 6 -8.83 2.65 -16.11
C LYS A 6 -9.37 2.08 -17.43
N PHE A 7 -8.53 1.54 -18.30
CA PHE A 7 -8.95 1.08 -19.64
C PHE A 7 -9.00 -0.45 -19.77
N PRO A 8 -10.17 -1.05 -19.65
CA PRO A 8 -10.34 -2.49 -19.80
C PRO A 8 -10.23 -2.99 -21.25
N VAL A 9 -10.01 -2.08 -22.23
CA VAL A 9 -9.95 -2.44 -23.67
C VAL A 9 -8.72 -3.29 -23.99
N ILE A 10 -7.64 -3.18 -23.21
CA ILE A 10 -6.39 -3.94 -23.40
C ILE A 10 -6.30 -5.11 -22.41
N GLN A 11 -7.00 -5.01 -21.28
CA GLN A 11 -7.05 -6.08 -20.28
C GLN A 11 -8.50 -6.23 -19.77
N PRO A 12 -9.06 -7.44 -19.76
CA PRO A 12 -10.42 -7.69 -19.27
C PRO A 12 -10.58 -7.37 -17.77
N THR A 13 -9.47 -7.20 -17.04
CA THR A 13 -9.46 -6.82 -15.62
C THR A 13 -8.41 -5.74 -15.38
N CYS A 14 -8.78 -4.66 -14.71
CA CYS A 14 -7.86 -3.61 -14.27
C CYS A 14 -6.76 -4.23 -13.36
N PRO A 15 -5.46 -3.90 -13.56
CA PRO A 15 -4.37 -4.44 -12.73
C PRO A 15 -4.59 -4.25 -11.22
N ALA A 16 -5.11 -3.11 -10.80
CA ALA A 16 -5.40 -2.85 -9.39
C ALA A 16 -6.50 -3.80 -8.83
N ALA A 17 -7.52 -4.12 -9.63
CA ALA A 17 -8.53 -5.10 -9.25
C ALA A 17 -7.97 -6.52 -9.16
N LEU A 18 -6.99 -6.85 -10.03
CA LEU A 18 -6.31 -8.14 -9.94
C LEU A 18 -5.46 -8.25 -8.67
N VAL A 19 -4.68 -7.21 -8.34
CA VAL A 19 -3.89 -7.16 -7.10
C VAL A 19 -4.80 -7.29 -5.87
N SER A 20 -5.90 -6.52 -5.81
CA SER A 20 -6.89 -6.61 -4.73
C SER A 20 -7.39 -8.04 -4.55
N ARG A 21 -7.83 -8.69 -5.63
CA ARG A 21 -8.32 -10.06 -5.61
C ARG A 21 -7.25 -11.07 -5.17
N LEU A 22 -6.00 -10.88 -5.60
CA LEU A 22 -4.89 -11.75 -5.18
C LEU A 22 -4.59 -11.58 -3.70
N LEU A 23 -4.58 -10.36 -3.17
CA LEU A 23 -4.44 -10.09 -1.74
C LEU A 23 -5.54 -10.79 -0.94
N SER A 24 -6.82 -10.61 -1.32
CA SER A 24 -7.94 -11.28 -0.68
C SER A 24 -7.82 -12.81 -0.73
N THR A 25 -7.41 -13.36 -1.88
CA THR A 25 -7.29 -14.82 -2.06
C THR A 25 -6.16 -15.41 -1.24
N VAL A 26 -4.98 -14.78 -1.27
CA VAL A 26 -3.77 -15.30 -0.60
C VAL A 26 -3.87 -15.13 0.92
N LEU A 27 -4.35 -13.99 1.38
CA LEU A 27 -4.47 -13.70 2.81
C LEU A 27 -5.74 -14.28 3.42
N GLY A 28 -6.80 -14.45 2.62
CA GLY A 28 -8.09 -14.92 3.10
C GLY A 28 -8.63 -14.07 4.25
N PRO A 29 -9.09 -14.69 5.36
CA PRO A 29 -9.58 -13.95 6.53
C PRO A 29 -8.55 -13.00 7.16
N ARG A 30 -7.27 -13.28 6.98
CA ARG A 30 -6.17 -12.47 7.54
C ARG A 30 -6.00 -11.11 6.86
N VAL A 31 -6.61 -10.87 5.72
CA VAL A 31 -6.53 -9.58 5.00
C VAL A 31 -6.83 -8.39 5.91
N SER A 32 -7.77 -8.55 6.85
CA SER A 32 -8.15 -7.52 7.81
C SER A 32 -7.23 -7.39 9.03
N GLU A 33 -6.19 -8.24 9.16
CA GLU A 33 -5.20 -8.14 10.23
C GLU A 33 -4.13 -7.07 9.95
N TYR A 34 -4.04 -6.61 8.70
CA TYR A 34 -2.96 -5.74 8.23
C TYR A 34 -3.39 -4.29 8.03
N VAL A 35 -2.42 -3.39 8.22
CA VAL A 35 -2.35 -2.09 7.54
C VAL A 35 -1.36 -2.23 6.39
N TYR A 36 -1.73 -1.71 5.24
CA TYR A 36 -0.94 -1.80 4.00
C TYR A 36 -0.13 -0.53 3.82
N VAL A 37 1.20 -0.63 3.90
CA VAL A 37 2.11 0.51 3.75
C VAL A 37 2.78 0.41 2.38
N ASP A 38 2.48 1.36 1.51
CA ASP A 38 3.04 1.43 0.15
C ASP A 38 4.34 2.23 0.16
N PHE A 39 5.45 1.55 -0.12
CA PHE A 39 6.78 2.11 -0.20
C PHE A 39 7.13 2.51 -1.63
N ALA A 40 7.85 3.63 -1.77
CA ALA A 40 8.13 4.24 -3.07
C ALA A 40 6.85 4.48 -3.89
N SER A 41 5.82 5.00 -3.21
CA SER A 41 4.48 5.16 -3.78
C SER A 41 4.40 6.29 -4.82
N GLY A 42 5.46 7.11 -4.96
CA GLY A 42 5.44 8.27 -5.86
C GLY A 42 4.24 9.16 -5.59
N ALA A 43 3.51 9.53 -6.63
CA ALA A 43 2.26 10.31 -6.49
C ALA A 43 1.03 9.47 -6.08
N GLY A 44 1.24 8.27 -5.49
CA GLY A 44 0.18 7.38 -5.03
C GLY A 44 -0.08 6.15 -5.93
N GLY A 45 0.45 6.13 -7.15
CA GLY A 45 0.43 4.98 -8.05
C GLY A 45 -0.92 4.26 -8.16
N PRO A 46 -0.94 2.92 -8.12
CA PRO A 46 -2.16 2.13 -8.18
C PRO A 46 -2.87 2.00 -6.82
N THR A 47 -2.23 2.39 -5.70
CA THR A 47 -2.70 2.11 -4.34
C THR A 47 -4.10 2.64 -4.04
N PRO A 48 -4.52 3.84 -4.49
CA PRO A 48 -5.91 4.27 -4.29
C PRO A 48 -6.95 3.39 -4.99
N TYR A 49 -6.59 2.78 -6.10
CA TYR A 49 -7.48 1.86 -6.81
C TYR A 49 -7.51 0.48 -6.14
N ILE A 50 -6.36 -0.01 -5.65
CA ILE A 50 -6.26 -1.27 -4.88
C ILE A 50 -7.12 -1.14 -3.62
N GLU A 51 -6.97 -0.04 -2.87
CA GLU A 51 -7.78 0.27 -1.70
C GLU A 51 -9.28 0.22 -2.02
N GLY A 52 -9.70 0.95 -3.05
CA GLY A 52 -11.10 1.01 -3.44
C GLY A 52 -11.71 -0.36 -3.80
N PHE A 53 -10.97 -1.21 -4.53
CA PHE A 53 -11.42 -2.56 -4.86
C PHE A 53 -11.44 -3.47 -3.63
N LEU A 54 -10.37 -3.47 -2.82
CA LEU A 54 -10.24 -4.33 -1.66
C LEU A 54 -11.30 -4.02 -0.61
N ASN A 55 -11.47 -2.75 -0.27
CA ASN A 55 -12.45 -2.35 0.72
C ASN A 55 -13.89 -2.51 0.24
N LYS A 56 -14.14 -2.38 -1.07
CA LYS A 56 -15.44 -2.73 -1.64
C LYS A 56 -15.76 -4.21 -1.42
N GLU A 57 -14.82 -5.10 -1.73
CA GLU A 57 -14.98 -6.55 -1.53
C GLU A 57 -15.21 -6.89 -0.05
N LEU A 58 -14.42 -6.27 0.86
CA LEU A 58 -14.57 -6.47 2.30
C LEU A 58 -15.95 -6.02 2.81
N ARG A 59 -16.45 -4.88 2.35
CA ARG A 59 -17.81 -4.41 2.71
C ARG A 59 -18.90 -5.33 2.19
N GLU A 60 -18.76 -5.88 1.00
CA GLU A 60 -19.70 -6.87 0.43
C GLU A 60 -19.72 -8.16 1.26
N GLU A 61 -18.62 -8.49 1.94
CA GLU A 61 -18.52 -9.61 2.88
C GLU A 61 -18.92 -9.24 4.33
N GLY A 62 -19.37 -8.01 4.59
CA GLY A 62 -19.70 -7.52 5.93
C GLY A 62 -18.48 -7.28 6.85
N LYS A 63 -17.29 -7.15 6.28
CA LYS A 63 -16.05 -6.89 7.00
C LYS A 63 -15.75 -5.38 7.07
N LYS A 64 -14.89 -5.00 8.03
CA LYS A 64 -14.37 -3.62 8.14
C LYS A 64 -13.35 -3.33 7.06
N ASP A 65 -13.31 -2.08 6.65
CA ASP A 65 -12.28 -1.56 5.75
C ASP A 65 -10.88 -1.69 6.36
N VAL A 66 -9.91 -1.92 5.49
CA VAL A 66 -8.49 -1.89 5.84
C VAL A 66 -7.87 -0.55 5.45
N LYS A 67 -6.79 -0.19 6.13
CA LYS A 67 -6.12 1.10 5.96
C LYS A 67 -4.86 0.96 5.11
N PHE A 68 -4.57 2.02 4.37
CA PHE A 68 -3.39 2.15 3.53
C PHE A 68 -2.59 3.40 3.92
N VAL A 69 -1.27 3.32 3.85
CA VAL A 69 -0.35 4.43 4.14
C VAL A 69 0.59 4.62 2.96
N LEU A 70 0.65 5.82 2.41
CA LEU A 70 1.57 6.16 1.34
C LEU A 70 2.88 6.68 1.94
N THR A 71 4.00 6.15 1.46
CA THR A 71 5.35 6.56 1.87
C THR A 71 6.29 6.62 0.66
N ASP A 72 7.26 7.51 0.71
CA ASP A 72 8.29 7.65 -0.32
C ASP A 72 9.54 8.31 0.27
N ILE A 73 10.69 8.07 -0.34
CA ILE A 73 11.91 8.80 -0.02
C ILE A 73 11.80 10.29 -0.41
N SER A 74 10.98 10.58 -1.42
CA SER A 74 10.63 11.93 -1.89
C SER A 74 9.12 12.14 -1.79
N PRO A 75 8.56 12.53 -0.63
CA PRO A 75 7.13 12.60 -0.39
C PRO A 75 6.39 13.54 -1.34
N HIS A 76 5.33 13.04 -1.96
CA HIS A 76 4.43 13.82 -2.84
C HIS A 76 3.20 14.33 -2.06
N VAL A 77 3.43 15.09 -0.97
CA VAL A 77 2.43 15.48 0.03
C VAL A 77 1.17 16.12 -0.60
N ALA A 78 1.33 17.01 -1.58
CA ALA A 78 0.17 17.67 -2.23
C ALA A 78 -0.73 16.65 -2.96
N ALA A 79 -0.14 15.71 -3.70
CA ALA A 79 -0.89 14.66 -4.39
C ALA A 79 -1.57 13.70 -3.39
N TRP A 80 -0.86 13.34 -2.32
CA TRP A 80 -1.38 12.45 -1.28
C TRP A 80 -2.51 13.08 -0.47
N ALA A 81 -2.41 14.39 -0.17
CA ALA A 81 -3.49 15.12 0.47
C ALA A 81 -4.79 15.10 -0.34
N ASP A 82 -4.69 15.20 -1.68
CA ASP A 82 -5.86 15.10 -2.55
C ASP A 82 -6.42 13.67 -2.64
N ILE A 83 -5.58 12.66 -2.50
CA ILE A 83 -6.00 11.26 -2.40
C ILE A 83 -6.74 11.00 -1.08
N SER A 84 -6.16 11.42 0.04
CA SER A 84 -6.73 11.23 1.38
C SER A 84 -8.07 11.96 1.58
N LYS A 85 -8.28 13.08 0.91
CA LYS A 85 -9.61 13.75 0.88
C LYS A 85 -10.70 12.89 0.24
N LYS A 86 -10.34 11.92 -0.61
CA LYS A 86 -11.27 11.06 -1.35
C LYS A 86 -11.52 9.72 -0.67
N SER A 87 -10.65 9.30 0.25
CA SER A 87 -10.79 8.07 1.02
C SER A 87 -10.23 8.23 2.42
N GLU A 88 -11.08 8.03 3.42
CA GLU A 88 -10.69 7.99 4.85
C GLU A 88 -9.82 6.78 5.21
N ASN A 89 -9.64 5.86 4.27
CA ASN A 89 -8.82 4.66 4.43
C ASN A 89 -7.39 4.85 3.94
N ILE A 90 -7.06 6.01 3.37
CA ILE A 90 -5.71 6.32 2.89
C ILE A 90 -5.15 7.48 3.68
N SER A 91 -4.05 7.23 4.37
CA SER A 91 -3.21 8.22 5.01
C SER A 91 -1.82 8.25 4.37
N TYR A 92 -0.94 9.13 4.81
CA TYR A 92 0.41 9.25 4.28
C TYR A 92 1.38 9.77 5.33
N VAL A 93 2.66 9.51 5.13
CA VAL A 93 3.75 10.06 5.95
C VAL A 93 4.39 11.23 5.21
N GLU A 94 4.34 12.43 5.80
CA GLU A 94 4.88 13.64 5.18
C GLU A 94 6.41 13.66 5.12
N GLN A 95 7.06 12.94 6.05
CA GLN A 95 8.50 12.83 6.12
C GLN A 95 9.03 11.84 5.09
N SER A 96 10.28 12.04 4.67
CA SER A 96 11.00 11.07 3.84
C SER A 96 11.08 9.72 4.55
N VAL A 97 10.72 8.66 3.83
CA VAL A 97 10.81 7.27 4.31
C VAL A 97 11.72 6.48 3.38
N ASP A 98 12.88 6.11 3.88
CA ASP A 98 13.83 5.23 3.18
C ASP A 98 13.42 3.76 3.40
N ALA A 99 13.15 3.05 2.32
CA ALA A 99 12.75 1.64 2.37
C ALA A 99 13.87 0.70 2.86
N THR A 100 15.14 1.12 2.78
CA THR A 100 16.30 0.36 3.30
C THR A 100 16.46 0.53 4.81
N ASN A 101 15.88 1.58 5.39
CA ASN A 101 15.95 1.90 6.81
C ASN A 101 14.63 2.52 7.28
N ALA A 102 13.54 1.81 7.07
CA ALA A 102 12.21 2.31 7.37
C ALA A 102 11.99 2.45 8.89
N PRO A 103 11.25 3.48 9.33
CA PRO A 103 10.82 3.62 10.70
C PRO A 103 10.01 2.40 11.18
N SER A 104 9.94 2.21 12.49
CA SER A 104 9.11 1.16 13.08
C SER A 104 7.63 1.35 12.75
N ALA A 105 6.86 0.27 12.87
CA ALA A 105 5.41 0.29 12.65
C ALA A 105 4.72 1.35 13.50
N ASP A 106 5.10 1.51 14.76
CA ASP A 106 4.52 2.51 15.67
C ASP A 106 4.69 3.95 15.16
N ILE A 107 5.78 4.23 14.45
CA ILE A 107 6.02 5.55 13.84
C ILE A 107 5.23 5.71 12.56
N LEU A 108 5.25 4.69 11.69
CA LEU A 108 4.53 4.72 10.41
C LEU A 108 3.01 4.79 10.57
N LEU A 109 2.49 4.17 11.63
CA LEU A 109 1.05 4.02 11.86
C LEU A 109 0.50 4.95 12.96
N LYS A 110 1.32 5.85 13.51
CA LYS A 110 0.94 6.69 14.67
C LYS A 110 -0.37 7.48 14.49
N ASP A 111 -0.64 7.93 13.27
CA ASP A 111 -1.79 8.74 12.92
C ASP A 111 -2.85 7.96 12.13
N VAL A 112 -2.72 6.63 12.04
CA VAL A 112 -3.65 5.77 11.30
C VAL A 112 -4.75 5.27 12.24
N PRO A 113 -6.02 5.63 11.98
CA PRO A 113 -7.13 5.14 12.81
C PRO A 113 -7.22 3.62 12.81
N ASP A 114 -7.55 3.04 13.95
CA ASP A 114 -7.74 1.59 14.14
C ASP A 114 -6.52 0.71 13.77
N ALA A 115 -5.32 1.31 13.69
CA ALA A 115 -4.09 0.59 13.36
C ALA A 115 -3.42 -0.09 14.56
N LYS A 116 -3.87 0.22 15.78
CA LYS A 116 -3.33 -0.39 16.99
C LYS A 116 -3.48 -1.91 16.93
N ASP A 117 -2.40 -2.62 17.22
CA ASP A 117 -2.33 -4.08 17.19
C ASP A 117 -2.48 -4.71 15.78
N LYS A 118 -2.44 -3.89 14.72
CA LYS A 118 -2.42 -4.39 13.35
C LYS A 118 -0.99 -4.75 12.91
N LYS A 119 -0.91 -5.77 12.06
CA LYS A 119 0.30 -6.14 11.35
C LYS A 119 0.59 -5.19 10.19
N VAL A 120 1.83 -5.11 9.79
CA VAL A 120 2.25 -4.31 8.62
C VAL A 120 2.47 -5.21 7.41
N MET A 121 1.74 -4.93 6.33
CA MET A 121 2.00 -5.45 5.00
C MET A 121 2.66 -4.35 4.16
N ARG A 122 3.91 -4.54 3.75
CA ARG A 122 4.57 -3.63 2.83
C ARG A 122 4.15 -3.91 1.40
N LEU A 123 3.80 -2.85 0.69
CA LEU A 123 3.53 -2.90 -0.75
C LEU A 123 4.68 -2.20 -1.49
N PHE A 124 5.05 -2.75 -2.64
CA PHE A 124 6.02 -2.16 -3.57
C PHE A 124 5.41 -2.09 -4.97
N SER A 125 4.46 -1.18 -5.11
CA SER A 125 3.66 -1.04 -6.32
C SER A 125 4.48 -0.43 -7.46
N LEU A 126 5.01 -1.27 -8.35
CA LEU A 126 5.84 -0.87 -9.49
C LEU A 126 7.14 -0.14 -9.08
N ALA A 127 7.74 -0.50 -7.95
CA ALA A 127 8.93 0.16 -7.41
C ALA A 127 10.23 -0.56 -7.75
N PHE A 128 10.26 -1.89 -7.65
CA PHE A 128 11.49 -2.68 -7.73
C PHE A 128 12.26 -2.54 -9.05
N HIS A 129 11.61 -2.22 -10.15
CA HIS A 129 12.30 -2.03 -11.44
C HIS A 129 13.17 -0.76 -11.49
N HIS A 130 13.09 0.11 -10.48
CA HIS A 130 13.94 1.28 -10.31
C HIS A 130 15.17 1.01 -9.45
N PHE A 131 15.23 -0.15 -8.77
CA PHE A 131 16.31 -0.50 -7.86
C PHE A 131 17.34 -1.34 -8.61
N ASP A 132 18.62 -1.07 -8.37
CA ASP A 132 19.68 -2.01 -8.70
C ASP A 132 19.67 -3.18 -7.69
N ASP A 133 20.49 -4.19 -7.94
CA ASP A 133 20.49 -5.42 -7.15
C ASP A 133 20.87 -5.17 -5.67
N ASP A 134 21.81 -4.28 -5.41
CA ASP A 134 22.28 -3.97 -4.05
C ASP A 134 21.18 -3.24 -3.27
N LEU A 135 20.59 -2.22 -3.87
CA LEU A 135 19.46 -1.48 -3.26
C LEU A 135 18.25 -2.38 -3.05
N ALA A 136 17.92 -3.24 -4.02
CA ALA A 136 16.82 -4.19 -3.89
C ALA A 136 17.06 -5.18 -2.73
N ALA A 137 18.29 -5.66 -2.56
CA ALA A 137 18.67 -6.54 -1.46
C ALA A 137 18.52 -5.85 -0.10
N ASP A 138 18.97 -4.59 0.02
CA ASP A 138 18.85 -3.81 1.26
C ASP A 138 17.38 -3.54 1.62
N VAL A 139 16.55 -3.17 0.63
CA VAL A 139 15.09 -2.98 0.81
C VAL A 139 14.43 -4.27 1.29
N LEU A 140 14.75 -5.41 0.68
CA LEU A 140 14.20 -6.71 1.08
C LEU A 140 14.67 -7.13 2.48
N ALA A 141 15.96 -6.93 2.79
CA ALA A 141 16.50 -7.22 4.11
C ALA A 141 15.79 -6.41 5.21
N ASN A 142 15.61 -5.11 5.01
CA ASN A 142 14.87 -4.27 5.94
C ASN A 142 13.39 -4.69 6.03
N THR A 143 12.77 -5.01 4.89
CA THR A 143 11.37 -5.45 4.84
C THR A 143 11.13 -6.70 5.69
N VAL A 144 11.96 -7.72 5.53
CA VAL A 144 11.84 -8.98 6.30
C VAL A 144 12.04 -8.76 7.81
N GLN A 145 12.88 -7.80 8.18
CA GLN A 145 13.18 -7.50 9.60
C GLN A 145 12.10 -6.68 10.30
N THR A 146 11.34 -5.85 9.57
CA THR A 146 10.51 -4.79 10.16
C THR A 146 9.06 -4.81 9.71
N SER A 147 8.62 -5.84 8.98
CA SER A 147 7.21 -6.02 8.61
C SER A 147 6.76 -7.47 8.78
N ASP A 148 5.44 -7.68 8.83
CA ASP A 148 4.83 -8.99 8.98
C ASP A 148 4.57 -9.68 7.65
N GLY A 149 4.75 -8.96 6.55
CA GLY A 149 4.64 -9.45 5.19
C GLY A 149 4.92 -8.37 4.15
N PHE A 150 5.08 -8.79 2.90
CA PHE A 150 5.23 -7.86 1.77
C PHE A 150 4.59 -8.41 0.50
N TRP A 151 4.33 -7.51 -0.43
CA TRP A 151 3.69 -7.79 -1.70
C TRP A 151 4.30 -6.96 -2.84
#